data_419f7258d8cac2558736c44ba6f7104b
#
_entry.id   419f7258d8cac2558736c44ba6f7104b
#
_cell.length_a   1.000
_cell.length_b   1.000
_cell.length_c   1.000
_cell.angle_alpha   90.00
_cell.angle_beta   90.00
_cell.angle_gamma   90.00
#
_symmetry.space_group_name_H-M   'P 1'
#
loop_
_entity.id
_entity.type
_entity.pdbx_description
1 polymer ?
#
loop_
_entity_poly.entity_id
_entity_poly.type
_entity_poly.pdbx_seq_one_letter_code
_entity_poly.pdbx_strand_id
1 'polypeptide(L)'
;MGDKMSEMKKENPLEMLPINKLLVKFSVPSIIAMLVTALYNIVDQFFIGQAVGSLGNAATSISFPLSITCIAIALLFGIGGASAFNLSMGAGDKKTAAYYIGNAAAMLFLCGLVLCIVSEMFLKPMLLFFGSSDNVLPYAMTYTCLLYTSDAADEEDSV
;
A
#
# COMPACT_ATOMS: atom_id res chain seq x y z
N MET A 1 -33.03 27.89 17.52
CA MET A 1 -32.36 27.37 16.32
C MET A 1 -30.82 27.48 16.44
N GLY A 2 -30.32 28.13 17.50
CA GLY A 2 -28.88 28.27 17.79
C GLY A 2 -28.28 27.12 18.62
N ASP A 3 -29.09 26.33 19.28
CA ASP A 3 -28.63 25.30 20.25
C ASP A 3 -28.21 23.98 19.58
N LYS A 4 -28.72 23.66 18.37
CA LYS A 4 -28.34 22.48 17.60
C LYS A 4 -27.06 22.65 16.78
N MET A 5 -26.57 23.87 16.61
CA MET A 5 -25.29 24.11 15.93
C MET A 5 -24.09 24.04 16.89
N SER A 6 -24.32 24.14 18.19
CA SER A 6 -23.26 23.98 19.22
C SER A 6 -22.98 22.52 19.56
N GLU A 7 -23.95 21.62 19.40
CA GLU A 7 -23.76 20.18 19.63
C GLU A 7 -23.03 19.44 18.50
N MET A 8 -22.93 20.02 17.31
CA MET A 8 -22.18 19.43 16.17
C MET A 8 -20.70 19.86 16.09
N LYS A 9 -20.23 20.64 17.02
CA LYS A 9 -18.80 20.76 17.29
C LYS A 9 -18.39 19.55 18.15
N LYS A 10 -18.52 18.33 17.59
CA LYS A 10 -17.85 17.16 18.13
C LYS A 10 -16.40 17.55 18.26
N GLU A 11 -16.00 17.82 19.50
CA GLU A 11 -14.66 18.19 19.90
C GLU A 11 -13.69 17.26 19.18
N ASN A 12 -12.92 17.82 18.26
CA ASN A 12 -11.99 17.03 17.47
C ASN A 12 -10.93 16.53 18.46
N PRO A 13 -10.85 15.22 18.73
CA PRO A 13 -9.93 14.71 19.74
C PRO A 13 -8.46 15.07 19.44
N LEU A 14 -8.18 15.50 18.21
CA LEU A 14 -6.89 15.99 17.77
C LEU A 14 -6.53 17.38 18.34
N GLU A 15 -7.54 18.22 18.69
CA GLU A 15 -7.31 19.56 19.22
C GLU A 15 -7.20 19.59 20.76
N MET A 16 -7.81 18.62 21.44
CA MET A 16 -7.94 18.66 22.92
C MET A 16 -7.01 17.71 23.67
N LEU A 17 -6.51 16.66 23.05
CA LEU A 17 -5.66 15.69 23.72
C LEU A 17 -4.19 16.13 23.73
N PRO A 18 -3.46 15.96 24.85
CA PRO A 18 -2.05 16.19 24.88
C PRO A 18 -1.35 15.25 23.89
N ILE A 19 -0.33 15.76 23.20
CA ILE A 19 0.38 15.11 22.11
C ILE A 19 0.79 13.67 22.46
N ASN A 20 1.24 13.43 23.69
CA ASN A 20 1.65 12.09 24.13
C ASN A 20 0.50 11.08 24.11
N LYS A 21 -0.73 11.48 24.53
CA LYS A 21 -1.90 10.59 24.48
C LYS A 21 -2.36 10.34 23.05
N LEU A 22 -2.24 11.35 22.20
CA LEU A 22 -2.57 11.24 20.79
C LEU A 22 -1.62 10.27 20.07
N LEU A 23 -0.32 10.41 20.32
CA LEU A 23 0.70 9.50 19.78
C LEU A 23 0.41 8.05 20.19
N VAL A 24 0.21 7.77 21.46
CA VAL A 24 -0.08 6.40 21.94
C VAL A 24 -1.36 5.87 21.29
N LYS A 25 -2.41 6.70 21.21
CA LYS A 25 -3.71 6.30 20.64
C LYS A 25 -3.62 5.87 19.17
N PHE A 26 -2.75 6.50 18.38
CA PHE A 26 -2.57 6.15 16.97
C PHE A 26 -1.42 5.14 16.74
N SER A 27 -0.36 5.20 17.55
CA SER A 27 0.79 4.29 17.40
C SER A 27 0.45 2.86 17.78
N VAL A 28 -0.33 2.65 18.85
CA VAL A 28 -0.66 1.29 19.31
C VAL A 28 -1.41 0.48 18.25
N PRO A 29 -2.51 0.98 17.64
CA PRO A 29 -3.18 0.26 16.56
C PRO A 29 -2.27 0.03 15.34
N SER A 30 -1.44 1.02 14.99
CA SER A 30 -0.51 0.92 13.85
C SER A 30 0.57 -0.14 14.09
N ILE A 31 1.12 -0.20 15.30
CA ILE A 31 2.11 -1.24 15.67
C ILE A 31 1.47 -2.63 15.62
N ILE A 32 0.25 -2.78 16.15
CA ILE A 32 -0.47 -4.05 16.11
C ILE A 32 -0.72 -4.47 14.64
N ALA A 33 -1.16 -3.56 13.79
CA ALA A 33 -1.37 -3.84 12.38
C ALA A 33 -0.07 -4.28 11.68
N MET A 34 1.05 -3.60 11.95
CA MET A 34 2.37 -3.98 11.42
C MET A 34 2.82 -5.36 11.92
N LEU A 35 2.58 -5.68 13.19
CA LEU A 35 2.91 -7.00 13.75
C LEU A 35 2.07 -8.10 13.09
N VAL A 36 0.78 -7.87 12.89
CA VAL A 36 -0.10 -8.83 12.19
C VAL A 36 0.38 -9.05 10.75
N THR A 37 0.73 -7.97 10.02
CA THR A 37 1.27 -8.07 8.67
C THR A 37 2.61 -8.83 8.65
N ALA A 38 3.50 -8.59 9.61
CA ALA A 38 4.77 -9.31 9.71
C ALA A 38 4.55 -10.81 9.98
N LEU A 39 3.62 -11.15 10.89
CA LEU A 39 3.24 -12.54 11.16
C LEU A 39 2.64 -13.21 9.91
N TYR A 40 1.77 -12.51 9.19
CA TYR A 40 1.21 -12.99 7.93
C TYR A 40 2.32 -13.34 6.93
N ASN A 41 3.29 -12.44 6.72
CA ASN A 41 4.42 -12.69 5.82
C ASN A 41 5.27 -13.91 6.24
N ILE A 42 5.50 -14.11 7.55
CA ILE A 42 6.23 -15.28 8.05
C ILE A 42 5.47 -16.57 7.77
N VAL A 43 4.17 -16.57 8.04
CA VAL A 43 3.28 -17.72 7.80
C VAL A 43 3.22 -18.04 6.30
N ASP A 44 3.08 -17.03 5.46
CA ASP A 44 3.06 -17.17 4.01
C ASP A 44 4.35 -17.83 3.49
N GLN A 45 5.52 -17.33 3.90
CA GLN A 45 6.81 -17.91 3.53
C GLN A 45 6.97 -19.35 4.03
N PHE A 46 6.43 -19.67 5.20
CA PHE A 46 6.43 -21.05 5.74
C PHE A 46 5.59 -21.98 4.85
N PHE A 47 4.38 -21.59 4.47
CA PHE A 47 3.52 -22.39 3.63
C PHE A 47 4.07 -22.54 2.20
N ILE A 48 4.62 -21.49 1.62
CA ILE A 48 5.29 -21.55 0.31
C ILE A 48 6.48 -22.53 0.37
N GLY A 49 7.29 -22.45 1.42
CA GLY A 49 8.41 -23.37 1.64
C GLY A 49 7.99 -24.83 1.79
N GLN A 50 6.84 -25.08 2.42
CA GLN A 50 6.28 -26.44 2.57
C GLN A 50 5.67 -26.97 1.25
N ALA A 51 4.97 -26.12 0.50
CA ALA A 51 4.26 -26.53 -0.70
C ALA A 51 5.16 -26.69 -1.94
N VAL A 52 6.09 -25.76 -2.14
CA VAL A 52 6.95 -25.66 -3.34
C VAL A 52 8.42 -25.89 -3.02
N GLY A 53 8.78 -25.85 -1.74
CA GLY A 53 10.16 -26.01 -1.27
C GLY A 53 11.00 -24.75 -1.48
N SER A 54 12.33 -24.96 -1.58
CA SER A 54 13.28 -23.85 -1.70
C SER A 54 13.09 -23.01 -2.98
N LEU A 55 12.55 -23.61 -4.04
CA LEU A 55 12.27 -22.91 -5.30
C LEU A 55 11.15 -21.87 -5.14
N GLY A 56 10.15 -22.15 -4.32
CA GLY A 56 9.08 -21.21 -4.01
C GLY A 56 9.61 -19.99 -3.23
N ASN A 57 10.39 -20.21 -2.18
CA ASN A 57 11.01 -19.12 -1.42
C ASN A 57 12.01 -18.30 -2.25
N ALA A 58 12.73 -18.94 -3.17
CA ALA A 58 13.59 -18.23 -4.12
C ALA A 58 12.75 -17.35 -5.07
N ALA A 59 11.62 -17.86 -5.57
CA ALA A 59 10.72 -17.14 -6.44
C ALA A 59 10.16 -15.86 -5.78
N THR A 60 9.70 -15.97 -4.52
CA THR A 60 9.22 -14.81 -3.75
C THR A 60 10.32 -13.76 -3.54
N SER A 61 11.53 -14.21 -3.21
CA SER A 61 12.69 -13.33 -3.00
C SER A 61 13.09 -12.56 -4.27
N ILE A 62 13.01 -13.20 -5.43
CA ILE A 62 13.33 -12.60 -6.73
C ILE A 62 12.24 -11.60 -7.16
N SER A 63 10.97 -11.86 -6.79
CA SER A 63 9.84 -10.97 -7.09
C SER A 63 9.77 -9.77 -6.13
N PHE A 64 10.44 -9.83 -4.97
CA PHE A 64 10.39 -8.82 -3.92
C PHE A 64 10.78 -7.40 -4.37
N PRO A 65 11.85 -7.15 -5.17
CA PRO A 65 12.19 -5.82 -5.64
C PRO A 65 11.07 -5.17 -6.46
N LEU A 66 10.33 -5.98 -7.21
CA LEU A 66 9.21 -5.49 -8.00
C LEU A 66 8.05 -5.05 -7.09
N SER A 67 7.70 -5.87 -6.09
CA SER A 67 6.69 -5.54 -5.09
C SER A 67 7.03 -4.25 -4.32
N ILE A 68 8.29 -4.11 -3.89
CA ILE A 68 8.77 -2.87 -3.23
C ILE A 68 8.62 -1.65 -4.14
N THR A 69 8.89 -1.78 -5.42
CA THR A 69 8.73 -0.67 -6.37
C THR A 69 7.27 -0.22 -6.47
N CYS A 70 6.33 -1.17 -6.53
CA CYS A 70 4.90 -0.88 -6.54
C CYS A 70 4.46 -0.19 -5.24
N ILE A 71 4.86 -0.73 -4.08
CA ILE A 71 4.57 -0.14 -2.77
C ILE A 71 5.17 1.27 -2.66
N ALA A 72 6.39 1.49 -3.13
CA ALA A 72 7.03 2.81 -3.09
C ALA A 72 6.24 3.86 -3.88
N ILE A 73 5.73 3.49 -5.05
CA ILE A 73 4.90 4.39 -5.87
C ILE A 73 3.54 4.63 -5.21
N ALA A 74 2.90 3.58 -4.67
CA ALA A 74 1.65 3.71 -3.94
C ALA A 74 1.80 4.63 -2.72
N LEU A 75 2.87 4.48 -1.94
CA LEU A 75 3.16 5.35 -0.80
C LEU A 75 3.48 6.79 -1.22
N LEU A 76 4.17 7.00 -2.33
CA LEU A 76 4.50 8.31 -2.84
C LEU A 76 3.24 9.14 -3.12
N PHE A 77 2.31 8.59 -3.87
CA PHE A 77 1.06 9.28 -4.21
C PHE A 77 0.04 9.24 -3.07
N GLY A 78 -0.06 8.12 -2.36
CA GLY A 78 -0.98 7.94 -1.24
C GLY A 78 -0.64 8.87 -0.07
N ILE A 79 0.57 8.79 0.47
CA ILE A 79 0.99 9.64 1.60
C ILE A 79 1.13 11.09 1.16
N GLY A 80 1.69 11.34 -0.04
CA GLY A 80 1.82 12.69 -0.58
C GLY A 80 0.47 13.37 -0.79
N GLY A 81 -0.49 12.67 -1.38
CA GLY A 81 -1.86 13.16 -1.58
C GLY A 81 -2.60 13.37 -0.27
N ALA A 82 -2.52 12.42 0.66
CA ALA A 82 -3.14 12.52 1.99
C ALA A 82 -2.56 13.69 2.81
N SER A 83 -1.26 13.91 2.74
CA SER A 83 -0.60 15.03 3.43
C SER A 83 -1.09 16.39 2.89
N ALA A 84 -1.13 16.56 1.58
CA ALA A 84 -1.63 17.77 0.93
C ALA A 84 -3.14 18.00 1.21
N PHE A 85 -3.92 16.93 1.20
CA PHE A 85 -5.33 16.95 1.57
C PHE A 85 -5.54 17.44 3.01
N ASN A 86 -4.82 16.85 3.97
CA ASN A 86 -4.94 17.20 5.39
C ASN A 86 -4.52 18.65 5.65
N LEU A 87 -3.46 19.12 4.98
CA LEU A 87 -3.00 20.51 5.10
C LEU A 87 -4.07 21.49 4.57
N SER A 88 -4.65 21.22 3.41
CA SER A 88 -5.70 22.05 2.81
C SER A 88 -6.99 22.03 3.64
N MET A 89 -7.35 20.87 4.20
CA MET A 89 -8.50 20.74 5.13
C MET A 89 -8.27 21.54 6.42
N GLY A 90 -7.03 21.51 6.96
CA GLY A 90 -6.66 22.32 8.13
C GLY A 90 -6.71 23.82 7.85
N ALA A 91 -6.41 24.25 6.64
CA ALA A 91 -6.55 25.64 6.18
C ALA A 91 -8.02 26.06 5.88
N GLY A 92 -8.97 25.10 5.94
CA GLY A 92 -10.38 25.36 5.65
C GLY A 92 -10.76 25.36 4.16
N ASP A 93 -9.80 25.12 3.27
CA ASP A 93 -10.02 25.07 1.83
C ASP A 93 -10.39 23.67 1.35
N LYS A 94 -11.67 23.33 1.52
CA LYS A 94 -12.23 22.04 1.12
C LYS A 94 -12.16 21.78 -0.39
N LYS A 95 -12.17 22.84 -1.20
CA LYS A 95 -12.15 22.71 -2.65
C LYS A 95 -10.77 22.28 -3.14
N THR A 96 -9.73 22.90 -2.64
CA THR A 96 -8.34 22.53 -2.92
C THR A 96 -8.00 21.16 -2.34
N ALA A 97 -8.53 20.81 -1.16
CA ALA A 97 -8.36 19.49 -0.56
C ALA A 97 -8.92 18.38 -1.48
N ALA A 98 -10.17 18.53 -1.97
CA ALA A 98 -10.78 17.57 -2.90
C ALA A 98 -9.98 17.44 -4.21
N TYR A 99 -9.38 18.54 -4.67
CA TYR A 99 -8.54 18.54 -5.87
C TYR A 99 -7.25 17.73 -5.69
N TYR A 100 -6.60 17.86 -4.53
CA TYR A 100 -5.38 17.10 -4.24
C TYR A 100 -5.63 15.58 -4.18
N ILE A 101 -6.71 15.15 -3.51
CA ILE A 101 -7.01 13.72 -3.41
C ILE A 101 -7.42 13.13 -4.76
N GLY A 102 -8.20 13.87 -5.55
CA GLY A 102 -8.58 13.46 -6.90
C GLY A 102 -7.38 13.31 -7.84
N ASN A 103 -6.44 14.27 -7.80
CA ASN A 103 -5.21 14.18 -8.57
C ASN A 103 -4.30 13.03 -8.10
N ALA A 104 -4.16 12.83 -6.80
CA ALA A 104 -3.36 11.73 -6.24
C ALA A 104 -3.91 10.38 -6.68
N ALA A 105 -5.23 10.19 -6.61
CA ALA A 105 -5.90 8.98 -7.08
C ALA A 105 -5.72 8.76 -8.60
N ALA A 106 -5.89 9.81 -9.41
CA ALA A 106 -5.68 9.72 -10.85
C ALA A 106 -4.24 9.37 -11.23
N MET A 107 -3.26 9.96 -10.53
CA MET A 107 -1.84 9.67 -10.74
C MET A 107 -1.48 8.26 -10.28
N LEU A 108 -2.04 7.80 -9.16
CA LEU A 108 -1.86 6.43 -8.68
C LEU A 108 -2.36 5.43 -9.72
N PHE A 109 -3.59 5.63 -10.20
CA PHE A 109 -4.18 4.76 -11.22
C PHE A 109 -3.36 4.75 -12.52
N LEU A 110 -2.94 5.92 -13.00
CA LEU A 110 -2.12 6.03 -14.21
C LEU A 110 -0.77 5.33 -14.05
N CYS A 111 -0.07 5.56 -12.94
CA CYS A 111 1.21 4.92 -12.65
C CYS A 111 1.06 3.40 -12.45
N GLY A 112 0.01 2.96 -11.77
CA GLY A 112 -0.32 1.54 -11.61
C GLY A 112 -0.57 0.86 -12.94
N LEU A 113 -1.35 1.48 -13.82
CA LEU A 113 -1.60 0.97 -15.18
C LEU A 113 -0.31 0.85 -16.00
N VAL A 114 0.54 1.89 -15.99
CA VAL A 114 1.84 1.87 -16.70
C VAL A 114 2.74 0.78 -16.15
N LEU A 115 2.84 0.66 -14.82
CA LEU A 115 3.62 -0.40 -14.19
C LEU A 115 3.12 -1.79 -14.54
N CYS A 116 1.80 -2.00 -14.54
CA CYS A 116 1.18 -3.26 -14.92
C CYS A 116 1.60 -3.65 -16.35
N ILE A 117 1.43 -2.75 -17.31
CA ILE A 117 1.79 -2.98 -18.73
C ILE A 117 3.29 -3.27 -18.86
N VAL A 118 4.15 -2.46 -18.23
CA VAL A 118 5.61 -2.64 -18.28
C VAL A 118 6.02 -3.97 -17.65
N SER A 119 5.44 -4.32 -16.52
CA SER A 119 5.74 -5.58 -15.83
C SER A 119 5.32 -6.78 -16.65
N GLU A 120 4.13 -6.77 -17.25
CA GLU A 120 3.66 -7.85 -18.14
C GLU A 120 4.56 -8.03 -19.35
N MET A 121 4.96 -6.94 -20.01
CA MET A 121 5.84 -7.00 -21.20
C MET A 121 7.26 -7.42 -20.88
N PHE A 122 7.78 -7.02 -19.74
CA PHE A 122 9.20 -7.23 -19.38
C PHE A 122 9.39 -8.19 -18.20
N LEU A 123 8.35 -8.93 -17.78
CA LEU A 123 8.41 -9.81 -16.62
C LEU A 123 9.59 -10.79 -16.69
N LYS A 124 9.74 -11.49 -17.81
CA LYS A 124 10.82 -12.47 -18.01
C LYS A 124 12.22 -11.84 -17.94
N PRO A 125 12.54 -10.80 -18.72
CA PRO A 125 13.87 -10.18 -18.64
C PRO A 125 14.12 -9.50 -17.27
N MET A 126 13.11 -8.96 -16.61
CA MET A 126 13.25 -8.40 -15.27
C MET A 126 13.60 -9.47 -14.23
N LEU A 127 12.89 -10.58 -14.22
CA LEU A 127 13.18 -11.69 -13.29
C LEU A 127 14.57 -12.29 -13.52
N LEU A 128 15.00 -12.39 -14.77
CA LEU A 128 16.37 -12.82 -15.12
C LEU A 128 17.42 -11.81 -14.64
N PHE A 129 17.14 -10.53 -14.77
CA PHE A 129 18.02 -9.46 -14.27
C PHE A 129 18.16 -9.49 -12.74
N PHE A 130 17.10 -9.84 -12.01
CA PHE A 130 17.12 -10.03 -10.56
C PHE A 130 17.74 -11.37 -10.12
N GLY A 131 18.25 -12.17 -11.06
CA GLY A 131 19.00 -13.38 -10.75
C GLY A 131 18.16 -14.66 -10.74
N SER A 132 16.98 -14.66 -11.40
CA SER A 132 16.21 -15.88 -11.57
C SER A 132 16.98 -16.91 -12.39
N SER A 133 17.11 -18.12 -11.87
CA SER A 133 17.59 -19.27 -12.65
C SER A 133 16.44 -19.89 -13.45
N ASP A 134 16.78 -20.67 -14.49
CA ASP A 134 15.79 -21.32 -15.35
C ASP A 134 14.80 -22.22 -14.58
N ASN A 135 15.23 -22.77 -13.45
CA ASN A 135 14.40 -23.62 -12.59
C ASN A 135 13.43 -22.81 -11.71
N VAL A 136 13.77 -21.58 -11.34
CA VAL A 136 12.98 -20.69 -10.48
C VAL A 136 12.03 -19.82 -11.32
N LEU A 137 12.41 -19.53 -12.55
CA LEU A 137 11.69 -18.62 -13.43
C LEU A 137 10.18 -18.91 -13.57
N PRO A 138 9.72 -20.16 -13.81
CA PRO A 138 8.29 -20.44 -13.95
C PRO A 138 7.51 -20.16 -12.66
N TYR A 139 8.10 -20.46 -11.49
CA TYR A 139 7.49 -20.19 -10.19
C TYR A 139 7.44 -18.69 -9.91
N ALA A 140 8.51 -17.97 -10.21
CA ALA A 140 8.58 -16.52 -10.05
C ALA A 140 7.58 -15.79 -10.97
N MET A 141 7.41 -16.23 -12.21
CA MET A 141 6.40 -15.69 -13.11
C MET A 141 4.98 -15.90 -12.58
N THR A 142 4.65 -17.13 -12.16
CA THR A 142 3.34 -17.46 -11.63
C THR A 142 3.04 -16.66 -10.35
N TYR A 143 4.00 -16.57 -9.43
CA TYR A 143 3.87 -15.82 -8.19
C TYR A 143 3.65 -14.34 -8.46
N THR A 144 4.44 -13.74 -9.35
CA THR A 144 4.34 -12.31 -9.68
C THR A 144 3.01 -11.98 -10.35
N CYS A 145 2.54 -12.81 -11.29
CA CYS A 145 1.22 -12.62 -11.92
C CYS A 145 0.08 -12.70 -10.90
N LEU A 146 0.12 -13.66 -9.96
CA LEU A 146 -0.88 -13.78 -8.90
C LEU A 146 -0.85 -12.59 -7.95
N LEU A 147 0.34 -12.12 -7.57
CA LEU A 147 0.52 -10.97 -6.71
C LEU A 147 -0.12 -9.72 -7.32
N TYR A 148 0.16 -9.44 -8.60
CA TYR A 148 -0.43 -8.30 -9.29
C TYR A 148 -1.95 -8.37 -9.39
N THR A 149 -2.49 -9.57 -9.61
CA THR A 149 -3.95 -9.77 -9.67
C THR A 149 -4.61 -9.53 -8.32
N SER A 150 -3.97 -9.98 -7.22
CA SER A 150 -4.45 -9.76 -5.86
C SER A 150 -4.37 -8.29 -5.46
N ASP A 151 -3.24 -7.63 -5.68
CA ASP A 151 -3.06 -6.21 -5.33
C ASP A 151 -4.07 -5.32 -6.08
N ALA A 152 -4.35 -5.62 -7.35
CA ALA A 152 -5.37 -4.91 -8.13
C ALA A 152 -6.79 -5.12 -7.58
N ALA A 153 -7.11 -6.32 -7.07
CA ALA A 153 -8.42 -6.61 -6.47
C ALA A 153 -8.59 -5.92 -5.10
N ASP A 154 -7.55 -5.88 -4.27
CA ASP A 154 -7.58 -5.24 -2.95
C ASP A 154 -7.72 -3.70 -3.06
N GLU A 155 -7.20 -3.08 -4.12
CA GLU A 155 -7.42 -1.64 -4.38
C GLU A 155 -8.87 -1.34 -4.77
N GLU A 156 -9.57 -2.25 -5.46
CA GLU A 156 -10.96 -2.07 -5.85
C GLU A 156 -11.93 -2.16 -4.66
N ASP A 157 -11.61 -3.00 -3.66
CA ASP A 157 -12.41 -3.16 -2.43
C ASP A 157 -12.18 -2.02 -1.40
N SER A 158 -11.16 -1.19 -1.57
CA SER A 158 -10.82 -0.09 -0.65
C SER A 158 -11.51 1.25 -0.97
N VAL A 159 -12.33 1.34 -2.05
CA VAL A 159 -13.10 2.52 -2.48
C VAL A 159 -14.54 2.42 -2.05
#